data_4ebc148252899a8e667d33fb06ff8860
#
_entry.id   4ebc148252899a8e667d33fb06ff8860
#
_cell.length_a   1.000
_cell.length_b   1.000
_cell.length_c   1.000
_cell.angle_alpha   90.00
_cell.angle_beta   90.00
_cell.angle_gamma   90.00
#
_symmetry.space_group_name_H-M   'P 1'
#
loop_
_entity.id
_entity.type
_entity.pdbx_description
1 polymer ?
#
loop_
_entity_poly.entity_id
_entity_poly.type
_entity_poly.pdbx_seq_one_letter_code
_entity_poly.pdbx_strand_id
1 'polypeptide(L)'
;MKKKTGIIIGCAVLVLVIAAAAFFGIRITDLERQNAYIDQVNELAETVDTEYISEIDRDAFNTIIDSRVCKGKYAKLENAVKSYYKAIYEIQFQSEDALQNSSYDQMLMPENLKADGPEFEKSRAELAQLSETVDSCISQYNELTAEEKAKQYFAETGLSKKYESLFNDAVSITSGTSENAYIESLQSPKKTISAISAVLDYLTETKNQWSVDGEKIVFNNKDAADKYGEYIAALEAAHANQ
;
A
#
# COMPACT_ATOMS: atom_id res chain seq x y z
N MET A 1 24.04 3.94 -15.19
CA MET A 1 23.77 3.68 -13.77
C MET A 1 22.55 4.54 -13.39
N LYS A 2 21.35 3.98 -13.40
CA LYS A 2 20.12 4.66 -13.01
C LYS A 2 20.06 4.67 -11.48
N LYS A 3 20.04 5.85 -10.86
CA LYS A 3 19.76 6.00 -9.44
C LYS A 3 18.29 5.66 -9.25
N LYS A 4 18.01 4.51 -8.67
CA LYS A 4 16.67 4.22 -8.13
C LYS A 4 16.48 5.16 -6.95
N THR A 5 15.56 6.09 -7.09
CA THR A 5 15.09 6.92 -5.98
C THR A 5 14.10 6.06 -5.21
N GLY A 6 14.62 5.22 -4.30
CA GLY A 6 13.78 4.46 -3.38
C GLY A 6 13.08 5.43 -2.43
N ILE A 7 11.79 5.27 -2.23
CA ILE A 7 11.06 5.92 -1.16
C ILE A 7 11.53 5.24 0.12
N ILE A 8 12.41 5.91 0.85
CA ILE A 8 12.87 5.45 2.16
C ILE A 8 11.72 5.68 3.14
N ILE A 9 10.94 4.64 3.40
CA ILE A 9 10.03 4.61 4.55
C ILE A 9 10.90 4.38 5.77
N GLY A 10 11.53 5.46 6.24
CA GLY A 10 12.45 5.40 7.37
C GLY A 10 11.68 5.34 8.69
N CYS A 11 11.54 4.17 9.29
CA CYS A 11 11.12 4.01 10.69
C CYS A 11 12.22 4.39 11.69
N ALA A 12 12.91 5.50 11.49
CA ALA A 12 14.02 5.95 12.34
C ALA A 12 13.59 6.66 13.64
N VAL A 13 12.34 6.51 14.13
CA VAL A 13 11.85 7.31 15.28
C VAL A 13 11.69 6.52 16.58
N LEU A 14 11.96 5.23 16.58
CA LEU A 14 11.56 4.35 17.69
C LEU A 14 12.33 4.51 19.01
N VAL A 15 13.47 5.14 19.04
CA VAL A 15 14.35 5.18 20.23
C VAL A 15 13.96 6.26 21.25
N LEU A 16 13.14 7.25 20.90
CA LEU A 16 12.87 8.41 21.76
C LEU A 16 11.64 8.30 22.65
N VAL A 17 10.71 7.37 22.39
CA VAL A 17 9.45 7.24 23.16
C VAL A 17 9.65 6.56 24.52
N ILE A 18 10.69 5.74 24.65
CA ILE A 18 10.95 4.94 25.87
C ILE A 18 11.37 5.79 27.07
N ALA A 19 11.97 6.95 26.84
CA ALA A 19 12.51 7.78 27.93
C ALA A 19 11.44 8.56 28.73
N ALA A 20 10.28 8.82 28.16
CA ALA A 20 9.23 9.64 28.81
C ALA A 20 8.38 8.87 29.83
N ALA A 21 8.21 7.56 29.64
CA ALA A 21 7.36 6.72 30.50
C ALA A 21 7.95 6.38 31.87
N ALA A 22 9.25 6.59 32.05
CA ALA A 22 9.99 6.22 33.29
C ALA A 22 9.72 7.14 34.50
N PHE A 23 8.96 8.23 34.35
CA PHE A 23 8.88 9.28 35.38
C PHE A 23 7.71 9.21 36.36
N PHE A 24 6.77 8.29 36.20
CA PHE A 24 5.65 8.18 37.15
C PHE A 24 5.70 6.87 37.92
N GLY A 25 5.89 6.99 39.26
CA GLY A 25 6.05 5.94 40.26
C GLY A 25 5.14 4.73 40.13
N ILE A 26 5.48 3.82 39.23
CA ILE A 26 4.79 2.56 38.95
C ILE A 26 5.48 1.45 39.75
N ARG A 27 4.69 0.59 40.39
CA ARG A 27 5.22 -0.60 41.07
C ARG A 27 6.01 -1.47 40.10
N ILE A 28 7.07 -2.12 40.52
CA ILE A 28 7.98 -2.94 39.71
C ILE A 28 7.24 -3.89 38.77
N THR A 29 6.16 -4.54 39.22
CA THR A 29 5.33 -5.44 38.43
C THR A 29 4.53 -4.76 37.29
N ASP A 30 4.23 -3.48 37.40
CA ASP A 30 3.55 -2.71 36.34
C ASP A 30 4.56 -2.27 35.28
N LEU A 31 5.79 -1.96 35.70
CA LEU A 31 6.91 -1.62 34.81
C LEU A 31 7.32 -2.82 33.92
N GLU A 32 7.44 -4.02 34.49
CA GLU A 32 7.74 -5.23 33.72
C GLU A 32 6.67 -5.51 32.65
N ARG A 33 5.39 -5.30 32.97
CA ARG A 33 4.31 -5.48 32.02
C ARG A 33 4.29 -4.40 30.93
N GLN A 34 4.65 -3.17 31.29
CA GLN A 34 4.81 -2.07 30.34
C GLN A 34 5.97 -2.34 29.39
N ASN A 35 7.09 -2.81 29.89
CA ASN A 35 8.25 -3.17 29.07
C ASN A 35 7.89 -4.28 28.09
N ALA A 36 7.20 -5.33 28.52
CA ALA A 36 6.74 -6.40 27.64
C ALA A 36 5.80 -5.89 26.52
N TYR A 37 4.97 -4.88 26.81
CA TYR A 37 4.14 -4.23 25.79
C TYR A 37 5.00 -3.43 24.80
N ILE A 38 5.96 -2.65 25.29
CA ILE A 38 6.88 -1.87 24.45
C ILE A 38 7.69 -2.80 23.54
N ASP A 39 8.21 -3.90 24.09
CA ASP A 39 8.97 -4.90 23.32
C ASP A 39 8.11 -5.48 22.18
N GLN A 40 6.83 -5.79 22.45
CA GLN A 40 5.92 -6.29 21.42
C GLN A 40 5.59 -5.25 20.34
N VAL A 41 5.44 -3.99 20.71
CA VAL A 41 5.23 -2.90 19.73
C VAL A 41 6.47 -2.71 18.87
N ASN A 42 7.67 -2.78 19.49
CA ASN A 42 8.93 -2.66 18.77
C ASN A 42 9.13 -3.83 17.80
N GLU A 43 8.90 -5.06 18.24
CA GLU A 43 8.99 -6.27 17.41
C GLU A 43 8.04 -6.17 16.19
N LEU A 44 6.80 -5.70 16.41
CA LEU A 44 5.85 -5.47 15.33
C LEU A 44 6.33 -4.39 14.37
N ALA A 45 6.87 -3.28 14.89
CA ALA A 45 7.38 -2.19 14.07
C ALA A 45 8.59 -2.64 13.24
N GLU A 46 9.52 -3.40 13.82
CA GLU A 46 10.69 -3.96 13.11
C GLU A 46 10.28 -4.93 11.99
N THR A 47 9.21 -5.70 12.19
CA THR A 47 8.71 -6.64 11.17
C THR A 47 8.18 -5.93 9.92
N VAL A 48 7.74 -4.70 10.06
CA VAL A 48 7.17 -3.87 8.98
C VAL A 48 8.10 -2.74 8.53
N ASP A 49 9.32 -2.67 9.09
CA ASP A 49 10.35 -1.68 8.71
C ASP A 49 11.08 -2.14 7.43
N THR A 50 10.39 -2.02 6.31
CA THR A 50 10.91 -2.38 4.98
C THR A 50 10.71 -1.21 4.01
N GLU A 51 11.48 -1.21 2.93
CA GLU A 51 11.35 -0.19 1.88
C GLU A 51 10.04 -0.39 1.08
N TYR A 52 9.66 -1.66 0.86
CA TYR A 52 8.48 -2.01 0.06
C TYR A 52 7.57 -2.98 0.82
N ILE A 53 6.27 -2.84 0.63
CA ILE A 53 5.26 -3.73 1.23
C ILE A 53 5.49 -5.20 0.83
N SER A 54 5.95 -5.44 -0.40
CA SER A 54 6.30 -6.77 -0.90
C SER A 54 7.45 -7.46 -0.17
N GLU A 55 8.25 -6.71 0.59
CA GLU A 55 9.38 -7.23 1.37
C GLU A 55 8.98 -7.67 2.79
N ILE A 56 7.77 -7.33 3.22
CA ILE A 56 7.26 -7.74 4.53
C ILE A 56 7.08 -9.26 4.56
N ASP A 57 7.73 -9.92 5.49
CA ASP A 57 7.47 -11.32 5.80
C ASP A 57 6.08 -11.45 6.44
N ARG A 58 5.09 -11.81 5.62
CA ARG A 58 3.68 -11.91 6.05
C ARG A 58 3.47 -13.00 7.10
N ASP A 59 4.27 -14.07 7.10
CA ASP A 59 4.17 -15.14 8.10
C ASP A 59 4.72 -14.67 9.44
N ALA A 60 5.85 -13.96 9.44
CA ALA A 60 6.39 -13.31 10.63
C ALA A 60 5.43 -12.25 11.18
N PHE A 61 4.89 -11.38 10.31
CA PHE A 61 3.89 -10.40 10.68
C PHE A 61 2.65 -11.04 11.32
N ASN A 62 2.06 -12.04 10.69
CA ASN A 62 0.89 -12.74 11.22
C ASN A 62 1.20 -13.45 12.55
N THR A 63 2.39 -14.02 12.69
CA THR A 63 2.83 -14.66 13.94
C THR A 63 2.84 -13.65 15.09
N ILE A 64 3.36 -12.44 14.87
CA ILE A 64 3.36 -11.38 15.89
C ILE A 64 1.95 -10.87 16.16
N ILE A 65 1.16 -10.62 15.12
CA ILE A 65 -0.24 -10.16 15.23
C ILE A 65 -1.07 -11.15 16.08
N ASP A 66 -0.90 -12.44 15.87
CA ASP A 66 -1.68 -13.46 16.56
C ASP A 66 -1.10 -13.84 17.94
N SER A 67 0.14 -13.44 18.26
CA SER A 67 0.72 -13.70 19.58
C SER A 67 0.01 -12.91 20.69
N ARG A 68 0.10 -13.42 21.92
CA ARG A 68 -0.47 -12.80 23.12
C ARG A 68 0.56 -12.90 24.26
N VAL A 69 1.35 -11.85 24.40
CA VAL A 69 2.47 -11.83 25.35
C VAL A 69 2.14 -11.02 26.61
N CYS A 70 1.43 -9.93 26.45
CA CYS A 70 1.11 -9.03 27.55
C CYS A 70 0.03 -9.56 28.48
N LYS A 71 -0.03 -9.02 29.70
CA LYS A 71 -1.01 -9.41 30.73
C LYS A 71 -1.77 -8.21 31.28
N GLY A 72 -3.00 -8.45 31.74
CA GLY A 72 -3.84 -7.45 32.39
C GLY A 72 -4.24 -6.32 31.46
N LYS A 73 -3.95 -5.07 31.85
CA LYS A 73 -4.31 -3.87 31.05
C LYS A 73 -3.50 -3.77 29.76
N TYR A 74 -2.24 -4.19 29.82
CA TYR A 74 -1.36 -4.17 28.65
C TYR A 74 -1.75 -5.20 27.59
N ALA A 75 -2.39 -6.31 27.98
CA ALA A 75 -2.97 -7.24 27.00
C ALA A 75 -4.08 -6.59 26.17
N LYS A 76 -4.85 -5.68 26.76
CA LYS A 76 -5.88 -4.92 26.04
C LYS A 76 -5.26 -3.91 25.07
N LEU A 77 -4.18 -3.23 25.49
CA LEU A 77 -3.42 -2.33 24.61
C LEU A 77 -2.78 -3.09 23.46
N GLU A 78 -2.09 -4.20 23.77
CA GLU A 78 -1.50 -5.08 22.77
C GLU A 78 -2.53 -5.50 21.72
N ASN A 79 -3.70 -5.97 22.15
CA ASN A 79 -4.76 -6.36 21.23
C ASN A 79 -5.24 -5.19 20.35
N ALA A 80 -5.43 -4.02 20.92
CA ALA A 80 -5.89 -2.84 20.19
C ALA A 80 -4.88 -2.39 19.15
N VAL A 81 -3.59 -2.31 19.52
CA VAL A 81 -2.50 -1.96 18.60
C VAL A 81 -2.38 -2.99 17.48
N LYS A 82 -2.32 -4.29 17.83
CA LYS A 82 -2.23 -5.36 16.84
C LYS A 82 -3.43 -5.40 15.89
N SER A 83 -4.65 -5.15 16.39
CA SER A 83 -5.84 -5.07 15.55
C SER A 83 -5.79 -3.89 14.59
N TYR A 84 -5.27 -2.74 15.03
CA TYR A 84 -5.08 -1.56 14.19
C TYR A 84 -4.04 -1.80 13.09
N TYR A 85 -2.86 -2.34 13.47
CA TYR A 85 -1.81 -2.70 12.50
C TYR A 85 -2.31 -3.73 11.49
N LYS A 86 -2.99 -4.78 11.97
CA LYS A 86 -3.57 -5.79 11.10
C LYS A 86 -4.49 -5.18 10.04
N ALA A 87 -5.39 -4.29 10.45
CA ALA A 87 -6.31 -3.64 9.52
C ALA A 87 -5.59 -2.79 8.48
N ILE A 88 -4.55 -2.03 8.88
CA ILE A 88 -3.73 -1.22 7.95
C ILE A 88 -3.01 -2.11 6.95
N TYR A 89 -2.29 -3.14 7.42
CA TYR A 89 -1.46 -3.96 6.55
C TYR A 89 -2.28 -4.92 5.67
N GLU A 90 -3.46 -5.34 6.10
CA GLU A 90 -4.40 -6.08 5.23
C GLU A 90 -4.80 -5.25 4.00
N ILE A 91 -5.04 -3.94 4.16
CA ILE A 91 -5.33 -3.04 3.04
C ILE A 91 -4.11 -2.90 2.12
N GLN A 92 -2.92 -2.73 2.69
CA GLN A 92 -1.68 -2.59 1.92
C GLN A 92 -1.36 -3.88 1.15
N PHE A 93 -1.48 -5.03 1.78
CA PHE A 93 -1.30 -6.34 1.14
C PHE A 93 -2.32 -6.57 0.03
N GLN A 94 -3.58 -6.16 0.24
CA GLN A 94 -4.62 -6.28 -0.79
C GLN A 94 -4.28 -5.49 -2.05
N SER A 95 -3.78 -4.26 -1.91
CA SER A 95 -3.37 -3.45 -3.07
C SER A 95 -2.15 -4.03 -3.78
N GLU A 96 -1.17 -4.51 -3.00
CA GLU A 96 0.03 -5.15 -3.53
C GLU A 96 -0.32 -6.43 -4.30
N ASP A 97 -1.14 -7.30 -3.71
CA ASP A 97 -1.59 -8.53 -4.36
C ASP A 97 -2.39 -8.25 -5.64
N ALA A 98 -3.23 -7.22 -5.65
CA ALA A 98 -3.98 -6.83 -6.83
C ALA A 98 -3.07 -6.37 -7.97
N LEU A 99 -2.04 -5.59 -7.65
CA LEU A 99 -1.06 -5.12 -8.64
C LEU A 99 -0.17 -6.26 -9.15
N GLN A 100 0.35 -7.11 -8.25
CA GLN A 100 1.24 -8.21 -8.62
C GLN A 100 0.54 -9.31 -9.41
N ASN A 101 -0.73 -9.61 -9.10
CA ASN A 101 -1.48 -10.67 -9.78
C ASN A 101 -2.17 -10.20 -11.06
N SER A 102 -2.13 -8.90 -11.37
CA SER A 102 -2.68 -8.38 -12.62
C SER A 102 -1.67 -8.51 -13.78
N SER A 103 -2.19 -8.56 -14.98
CA SER A 103 -1.39 -8.57 -16.21
C SER A 103 -1.33 -7.21 -16.89
N TYR A 104 -1.58 -6.13 -16.16
CA TYR A 104 -1.71 -4.79 -16.76
C TYR A 104 -0.47 -4.33 -17.53
N ASP A 105 0.71 -4.75 -17.13
CA ASP A 105 1.98 -4.49 -17.80
C ASP A 105 2.13 -5.19 -19.17
N GLN A 106 1.32 -6.25 -19.41
CA GLN A 106 1.32 -7.04 -20.63
C GLN A 106 0.18 -6.67 -21.61
N MET A 107 -0.73 -5.81 -21.20
CA MET A 107 -1.95 -5.53 -21.99
C MET A 107 -1.67 -4.90 -23.35
N LEU A 108 -0.57 -4.15 -23.48
CA LEU A 108 -0.16 -3.54 -24.75
C LEU A 108 0.85 -4.38 -25.52
N MET A 109 1.17 -5.59 -25.06
CA MET A 109 1.99 -6.50 -25.84
C MET A 109 1.26 -7.00 -27.09
N PRO A 110 1.98 -7.20 -28.20
CA PRO A 110 1.37 -7.61 -29.49
C PRO A 110 0.49 -8.87 -29.39
N GLU A 111 0.88 -9.81 -28.54
CA GLU A 111 0.14 -11.06 -28.29
C GLU A 111 -1.24 -10.77 -27.71
N ASN A 112 -1.33 -9.89 -26.70
CA ASN A 112 -2.60 -9.51 -26.10
C ASN A 112 -3.44 -8.68 -27.05
N LEU A 113 -2.82 -7.74 -27.79
CA LEU A 113 -3.54 -6.94 -28.78
C LEU A 113 -4.15 -7.78 -29.90
N LYS A 114 -3.51 -8.90 -30.27
CA LYS A 114 -4.07 -9.88 -31.22
C LYS A 114 -5.21 -10.71 -30.60
N ALA A 115 -5.07 -11.09 -29.34
CA ALA A 115 -5.98 -12.01 -28.67
C ALA A 115 -7.27 -11.34 -28.20
N ASP A 116 -7.19 -10.07 -27.73
CA ASP A 116 -8.30 -9.34 -27.12
C ASP A 116 -8.78 -8.14 -27.96
N GLY A 117 -7.99 -7.71 -28.97
CA GLY A 117 -8.37 -6.61 -29.84
C GLY A 117 -9.41 -6.99 -30.89
N PRO A 118 -10.06 -5.99 -31.52
CA PRO A 118 -9.84 -4.54 -31.34
C PRO A 118 -10.69 -3.90 -30.23
N GLU A 119 -11.60 -4.64 -29.58
CA GLU A 119 -12.51 -4.08 -28.55
C GLU A 119 -11.92 -4.12 -27.14
N PHE A 120 -10.94 -5.00 -26.90
CA PHE A 120 -10.19 -5.13 -25.64
C PHE A 120 -11.09 -5.35 -24.40
N GLU A 121 -12.13 -6.17 -24.53
CA GLU A 121 -13.12 -6.36 -23.47
C GLU A 121 -12.52 -6.92 -22.18
N LYS A 122 -11.61 -7.90 -22.30
CA LYS A 122 -10.94 -8.53 -21.14
C LYS A 122 -9.98 -7.56 -20.48
N SER A 123 -9.10 -6.93 -21.26
CA SER A 123 -8.11 -5.95 -20.76
C SER A 123 -8.80 -4.78 -20.08
N ARG A 124 -9.89 -4.27 -20.64
CA ARG A 124 -10.68 -3.19 -20.05
C ARG A 124 -11.34 -3.59 -18.74
N ALA A 125 -11.92 -4.80 -18.69
CA ALA A 125 -12.54 -5.31 -17.47
C ALA A 125 -11.51 -5.48 -16.35
N GLU A 126 -10.33 -6.02 -16.66
CA GLU A 126 -9.23 -6.18 -15.70
C GLU A 126 -8.70 -4.84 -15.20
N LEU A 127 -8.45 -3.86 -16.10
CA LEU A 127 -8.03 -2.51 -15.72
C LEU A 127 -9.06 -1.80 -14.85
N ALA A 128 -10.34 -1.93 -15.17
CA ALA A 128 -11.43 -1.34 -14.39
C ALA A 128 -11.46 -1.95 -12.97
N GLN A 129 -11.37 -3.27 -12.86
CA GLN A 129 -11.35 -3.97 -11.58
C GLN A 129 -10.10 -3.58 -10.75
N LEU A 130 -8.93 -3.52 -11.39
CA LEU A 130 -7.69 -3.12 -10.73
C LEU A 130 -7.76 -1.68 -10.22
N SER A 131 -8.26 -0.76 -11.05
CA SER A 131 -8.47 0.65 -10.65
C SER A 131 -9.42 0.76 -9.47
N GLU A 132 -10.55 0.06 -9.50
CA GLU A 132 -11.53 0.04 -8.40
C GLU A 132 -10.91 -0.51 -7.11
N THR A 133 -10.12 -1.58 -7.20
CA THR A 133 -9.43 -2.16 -6.04
C THR A 133 -8.45 -1.18 -5.44
N VAL A 134 -7.60 -0.54 -6.25
CA VAL A 134 -6.63 0.45 -5.77
C VAL A 134 -7.33 1.66 -5.14
N ASP A 135 -8.38 2.18 -5.78
CA ASP A 135 -9.17 3.29 -5.24
C ASP A 135 -9.86 2.94 -3.91
N SER A 136 -10.38 1.72 -3.81
CA SER A 136 -10.97 1.19 -2.59
C SER A 136 -9.94 1.08 -1.47
N CYS A 137 -8.74 0.57 -1.75
CA CYS A 137 -7.65 0.48 -0.78
C CYS A 137 -7.22 1.87 -0.30
N ILE A 138 -7.08 2.86 -1.19
CA ILE A 138 -6.79 4.25 -0.83
C ILE A 138 -7.88 4.81 0.09
N SER A 139 -9.15 4.60 -0.25
CA SER A 139 -10.28 5.11 0.56
C SER A 139 -10.32 4.46 1.95
N GLN A 140 -10.17 3.14 2.03
CA GLN A 140 -10.17 2.39 3.28
C GLN A 140 -8.98 2.78 4.16
N TYR A 141 -7.80 2.96 3.56
CA TYR A 141 -6.61 3.40 4.28
C TYR A 141 -6.80 4.79 4.88
N ASN A 142 -7.31 5.76 4.10
CA ASN A 142 -7.59 7.11 4.57
C ASN A 142 -8.64 7.12 5.69
N GLU A 143 -9.68 6.28 5.59
CA GLU A 143 -10.67 6.15 6.67
C GLU A 143 -10.05 5.57 7.94
N LEU A 144 -9.23 4.53 7.79
CA LEU A 144 -8.64 3.81 8.92
C LEU A 144 -7.58 4.64 9.65
N THR A 145 -6.78 5.42 8.92
CA THR A 145 -5.73 6.28 9.48
C THR A 145 -6.26 7.61 10.02
N ALA A 146 -7.53 7.95 9.77
CA ALA A 146 -8.15 9.11 10.37
C ALA A 146 -8.09 9.03 11.90
N GLU A 147 -7.70 10.13 12.56
CA GLU A 147 -7.49 10.21 14.02
C GLU A 147 -8.68 9.67 14.84
N GLU A 148 -9.90 9.96 14.40
CA GLU A 148 -11.13 9.48 15.02
C GLU A 148 -11.23 7.95 15.01
N LYS A 149 -10.79 7.31 13.94
CA LYS A 149 -10.84 5.86 13.77
C LYS A 149 -9.79 5.18 14.65
N ALA A 150 -8.56 5.69 14.69
CA ALA A 150 -7.53 5.20 15.59
C ALA A 150 -7.99 5.28 17.07
N LYS A 151 -8.63 6.40 17.47
CA LYS A 151 -9.21 6.56 18.81
C LYS A 151 -10.28 5.53 19.14
N GLN A 152 -11.05 5.03 18.18
CA GLN A 152 -12.04 3.99 18.41
C GLN A 152 -11.39 2.68 18.88
N TYR A 153 -10.25 2.27 18.30
CA TYR A 153 -9.52 1.09 18.75
C TYR A 153 -9.08 1.19 20.22
N PHE A 154 -8.64 2.39 20.63
CA PHE A 154 -8.33 2.61 22.05
C PHE A 154 -9.60 2.58 22.93
N ALA A 155 -10.68 3.26 22.52
CA ALA A 155 -11.91 3.34 23.28
C ALA A 155 -12.51 1.96 23.57
N GLU A 156 -12.42 1.02 22.62
CA GLU A 156 -12.91 -0.35 22.76
C GLU A 156 -12.16 -1.15 23.84
N THR A 157 -10.95 -0.74 24.24
CA THR A 157 -10.24 -1.37 25.33
C THR A 157 -10.92 -1.16 26.69
N GLY A 158 -11.71 -0.10 26.86
CA GLY A 158 -12.29 0.35 28.12
C GLY A 158 -11.25 0.79 29.15
N LEU A 159 -10.03 1.12 28.71
CA LEU A 159 -8.96 1.60 29.57
C LEU A 159 -9.10 3.11 29.87
N SER A 160 -8.53 3.55 30.99
CA SER A 160 -8.52 4.95 31.33
C SER A 160 -7.54 5.75 30.47
N LYS A 161 -7.77 7.06 30.31
CA LYS A 161 -6.97 7.99 29.50
C LYS A 161 -5.45 7.92 29.73
N LYS A 162 -5.01 7.51 30.91
CA LYS A 162 -3.58 7.38 31.17
C LYS A 162 -2.83 6.37 30.29
N TYR A 163 -3.56 5.45 29.63
CA TYR A 163 -3.02 4.47 28.68
C TYR A 163 -3.15 4.92 27.23
N GLU A 164 -3.88 6.02 26.97
CA GLU A 164 -4.12 6.55 25.62
C GLU A 164 -2.82 7.00 24.94
N SER A 165 -1.89 7.62 25.72
CA SER A 165 -0.59 7.99 25.16
C SER A 165 0.21 6.79 24.67
N LEU A 166 0.23 5.68 25.44
CA LEU A 166 0.93 4.48 25.02
C LEU A 166 0.34 3.84 23.74
N PHE A 167 -0.97 3.94 23.59
CA PHE A 167 -1.63 3.52 22.35
C PHE A 167 -1.27 4.47 21.20
N ASN A 168 -1.42 5.77 21.40
CA ASN A 168 -1.14 6.78 20.38
C ASN A 168 0.33 6.74 19.94
N ASP A 169 1.25 6.58 20.88
CA ASP A 169 2.68 6.43 20.56
C ASP A 169 2.94 5.21 19.68
N ALA A 170 2.28 4.07 20.00
CA ALA A 170 2.40 2.86 19.19
C ALA A 170 1.82 3.00 17.78
N VAL A 171 0.64 3.62 17.64
CA VAL A 171 -0.01 3.76 16.32
C VAL A 171 0.51 4.94 15.50
N SER A 172 1.15 5.93 16.13
CA SER A 172 1.79 7.05 15.43
C SER A 172 2.96 6.61 14.54
N ILE A 173 3.53 5.45 14.80
CA ILE A 173 4.57 4.83 13.96
C ILE A 173 4.04 4.56 12.56
N THR A 174 2.75 4.21 12.43
CA THR A 174 2.12 3.96 11.13
C THR A 174 1.57 5.21 10.45
N SER A 175 1.27 6.29 11.21
CA SER A 175 0.56 7.46 10.69
C SER A 175 1.45 8.65 10.32
N GLY A 176 2.72 8.70 10.74
CA GLY A 176 3.53 9.91 10.61
C GLY A 176 4.23 10.11 9.26
N THR A 177 4.97 9.13 8.79
CA THR A 177 5.73 9.18 7.53
C THR A 177 5.22 8.20 6.48
N SER A 178 4.58 7.12 6.91
CA SER A 178 4.10 6.05 6.03
C SER A 178 2.74 6.34 5.38
N GLU A 179 1.91 7.22 5.97
CA GLU A 179 0.58 7.50 5.43
C GLU A 179 0.66 8.11 4.02
N ASN A 180 1.42 9.17 3.86
CA ASN A 180 1.62 9.78 2.56
C ASN A 180 2.39 8.86 1.62
N ALA A 181 3.41 8.14 2.12
CA ALA A 181 4.24 7.26 1.30
C ALA A 181 3.43 6.12 0.69
N TYR A 182 2.53 5.47 1.46
CA TYR A 182 1.66 4.43 0.92
C TYR A 182 0.73 4.98 -0.16
N ILE A 183 0.04 6.08 0.11
CA ILE A 183 -0.85 6.70 -0.89
C ILE A 183 -0.05 7.14 -2.13
N GLU A 184 1.12 7.74 -1.94
CA GLU A 184 2.01 8.15 -3.03
C GLU A 184 2.48 6.95 -3.86
N SER A 185 2.81 5.81 -3.23
CA SER A 185 3.21 4.59 -3.93
C SER A 185 2.12 4.05 -4.87
N LEU A 186 0.85 4.26 -4.55
CA LEU A 186 -0.29 3.86 -5.39
C LEU A 186 -0.61 4.87 -6.51
N GLN A 187 -0.09 6.09 -6.46
CA GLN A 187 -0.36 7.10 -7.51
C GLN A 187 0.28 6.73 -8.85
N SER A 188 1.47 6.12 -8.83
CA SER A 188 2.14 5.73 -10.07
C SER A 188 1.42 4.57 -10.77
N PRO A 189 1.08 3.45 -10.12
CA PRO A 189 0.23 2.41 -10.69
C PRO A 189 -1.10 2.94 -11.25
N LYS A 190 -1.78 3.84 -10.53
CA LYS A 190 -3.02 4.48 -11.02
C LYS A 190 -2.83 5.23 -12.32
N LYS A 191 -1.77 6.03 -12.42
CA LYS A 191 -1.44 6.76 -13.65
C LYS A 191 -1.14 5.80 -14.80
N THR A 192 -0.41 4.73 -14.53
CA THR A 192 -0.09 3.69 -15.50
C THR A 192 -1.36 2.99 -16.01
N ILE A 193 -2.25 2.55 -15.11
CA ILE A 193 -3.54 1.94 -15.45
C ILE A 193 -4.36 2.88 -16.34
N SER A 194 -4.44 4.15 -15.96
CA SER A 194 -5.16 5.17 -16.73
C SER A 194 -4.54 5.40 -18.13
N ALA A 195 -3.22 5.43 -18.21
CA ALA A 195 -2.52 5.60 -19.48
C ALA A 195 -2.71 4.40 -20.41
N ILE A 196 -2.65 3.16 -19.89
CA ILE A 196 -2.94 1.95 -20.65
C ILE A 196 -4.39 1.98 -21.16
N SER A 197 -5.35 2.33 -20.31
CA SER A 197 -6.76 2.47 -20.73
C SER A 197 -6.91 3.45 -21.89
N ALA A 198 -6.23 4.60 -21.84
CA ALA A 198 -6.25 5.60 -22.91
C ALA A 198 -5.65 5.06 -24.23
N VAL A 199 -4.59 4.24 -24.16
CA VAL A 199 -4.03 3.56 -25.34
C VAL A 199 -5.05 2.60 -25.93
N LEU A 200 -5.70 1.77 -25.11
CA LEU A 200 -6.71 0.80 -25.58
C LEU A 200 -7.94 1.51 -26.16
N ASP A 201 -8.35 2.64 -25.57
CA ASP A 201 -9.43 3.48 -26.13
C ASP A 201 -9.08 3.97 -27.52
N TYR A 202 -7.89 4.52 -27.68
CA TYR A 202 -7.40 4.99 -28.97
C TYR A 202 -7.33 3.87 -30.02
N LEU A 203 -6.80 2.70 -29.64
CA LEU A 203 -6.73 1.54 -30.53
C LEU A 203 -8.14 1.04 -30.94
N THR A 204 -9.11 1.10 -30.03
CA THR A 204 -10.51 0.75 -30.35
C THR A 204 -11.14 1.77 -31.31
N GLU A 205 -10.96 3.06 -31.08
CA GLU A 205 -11.46 4.13 -31.95
C GLU A 205 -10.87 4.03 -33.36
N THR A 206 -9.61 3.62 -33.45
CA THR A 206 -8.86 3.51 -34.70
C THR A 206 -8.73 2.08 -35.23
N LYS A 207 -9.63 1.17 -34.85
CA LYS A 207 -9.53 -0.28 -35.11
C LYS A 207 -9.30 -0.69 -36.56
N ASN A 208 -9.68 0.14 -37.52
CA ASN A 208 -9.45 -0.10 -38.95
C ASN A 208 -8.15 0.54 -39.47
N GLN A 209 -7.38 1.18 -38.62
CA GLN A 209 -6.18 1.95 -39.00
C GLN A 209 -4.89 1.30 -38.52
N TRP A 210 -4.97 0.20 -37.79
CA TRP A 210 -3.82 -0.53 -37.28
C TRP A 210 -3.98 -2.05 -37.42
N SER A 211 -2.89 -2.74 -37.35
CA SER A 211 -2.78 -4.20 -37.23
C SER A 211 -1.54 -4.59 -36.48
N VAL A 212 -1.45 -5.83 -36.05
CA VAL A 212 -0.24 -6.38 -35.44
C VAL A 212 0.49 -7.23 -36.49
N ASP A 213 1.71 -6.83 -36.83
CA ASP A 213 2.63 -7.57 -37.69
C ASP A 213 3.87 -8.02 -36.94
N GLY A 214 3.98 -9.33 -36.72
CA GLY A 214 5.01 -9.89 -35.82
C GLY A 214 4.85 -9.36 -34.39
N GLU A 215 5.87 -8.69 -33.91
CA GLU A 215 5.95 -8.06 -32.58
C GLU A 215 5.70 -6.54 -32.61
N LYS A 216 5.09 -6.02 -33.69
CA LYS A 216 4.90 -4.59 -33.87
C LYS A 216 3.46 -4.24 -34.20
N ILE A 217 3.02 -3.08 -33.70
CA ILE A 217 1.81 -2.43 -34.15
C ILE A 217 2.14 -1.61 -35.38
N VAL A 218 1.42 -1.83 -36.47
CA VAL A 218 1.59 -1.15 -37.74
C VAL A 218 0.32 -0.35 -38.05
N PHE A 219 0.48 0.93 -38.32
CA PHE A 219 -0.62 1.83 -38.73
C PHE A 219 -0.60 2.04 -40.23
N ASN A 220 -1.79 2.14 -40.84
CA ASN A 220 -1.95 2.35 -42.28
C ASN A 220 -1.87 3.84 -42.67
N ASN A 221 -1.81 4.76 -41.69
CA ASN A 221 -1.56 6.18 -41.93
C ASN A 221 -0.65 6.78 -40.85
N LYS A 222 0.03 7.85 -41.22
CA LYS A 222 1.03 8.51 -40.38
C LYS A 222 0.41 9.22 -39.16
N ASP A 223 -0.74 9.88 -39.35
CA ASP A 223 -1.36 10.67 -38.28
C ASP A 223 -1.82 9.77 -37.12
N ALA A 224 -2.35 8.58 -37.45
CA ALA A 224 -2.70 7.59 -36.45
C ALA A 224 -1.47 7.03 -35.74
N ALA A 225 -0.36 6.79 -36.44
CA ALA A 225 0.90 6.35 -35.84
C ALA A 225 1.48 7.42 -34.91
N ASP A 226 1.51 8.69 -35.36
CA ASP A 226 2.02 9.81 -34.56
C ASP A 226 1.19 9.99 -33.28
N LYS A 227 -0.14 9.90 -33.37
CA LYS A 227 -1.04 10.01 -32.22
C LYS A 227 -0.88 8.84 -31.23
N TYR A 228 -0.72 7.62 -31.73
CA TYR A 228 -0.38 6.47 -30.88
C TYR A 228 0.93 6.71 -30.13
N GLY A 229 1.94 7.27 -30.82
CA GLY A 229 3.22 7.63 -30.19
C GLY A 229 3.06 8.61 -29.01
N GLU A 230 2.12 9.58 -29.10
CA GLU A 230 1.81 10.48 -27.99
C GLU A 230 1.25 9.72 -26.77
N TYR A 231 0.35 8.75 -26.98
CA TYR A 231 -0.18 7.94 -25.87
C TYR A 231 0.90 7.06 -25.22
N ILE A 232 1.79 6.47 -26.02
CA ILE A 232 2.91 5.67 -25.51
C ILE A 232 3.88 6.57 -24.72
N ALA A 233 4.19 7.77 -25.22
CA ALA A 233 5.02 8.72 -24.47
C ALA A 233 4.39 9.12 -23.13
N ALA A 234 3.07 9.28 -23.07
CA ALA A 234 2.35 9.56 -21.82
C ALA A 234 2.43 8.35 -20.84
N LEU A 235 2.34 7.12 -21.34
CA LEU A 235 2.51 5.92 -20.56
C LEU A 235 3.95 5.81 -20.01
N GLU A 236 4.96 6.05 -20.85
CA GLU A 236 6.37 6.05 -20.42
C GLU A 236 6.62 7.10 -19.34
N ALA A 237 6.02 8.28 -19.46
CA ALA A 237 6.10 9.33 -18.44
C ALA A 237 5.40 8.93 -17.13
N ALA A 238 4.30 8.17 -17.19
CA ALA A 238 3.65 7.63 -16.00
C ALA A 238 4.52 6.59 -15.28
N HIS A 239 5.27 5.78 -16.03
CA HIS A 239 6.22 4.81 -15.49
C HIS A 239 7.52 5.43 -14.95
N ALA A 240 8.02 6.50 -15.55
CA ALA A 240 9.30 7.11 -15.17
C ALA A 240 9.26 7.79 -13.78
N ASN A 241 8.08 7.97 -13.21
CA ASN A 241 7.87 8.54 -11.88
C ASN A 241 7.69 7.46 -10.78
N GLN A 242 8.12 6.22 -11.04
CA GLN A 242 8.16 5.11 -10.08
C GLN A 242 9.43 5.10 -9.25
#